data_9cd8ca093a6659c7446317292277ace7
#
_entry.id   9cd8ca093a6659c7446317292277ace7
#
_cell.length_a   1.000
_cell.length_b   1.000
_cell.length_c   1.000
_cell.angle_alpha   90.00
_cell.angle_beta   90.00
_cell.angle_gamma   90.00
#
_symmetry.space_group_name_H-M   'P 1'
#
loop_
_entity.id
_entity.type
_entity.pdbx_description
1 polymer ?
#
loop_
_entity_poly.entity_id
_entity_poly.type
_entity_poly.pdbx_seq_one_letter_code
_entity_poly.pdbx_strand_id
1 'polypeptide(L)'
;MRPASLSPRWPTLGALVLSSAVTGCIISRGASVEAIDRRTSDSTTVESPVKAHLSDGSTVVFAEGATIVRDRVYGKGVRYGSVMQLVGPAMQIPLDSVIGMETFRTEVNAGKTVGYSLLATAATLAGGVGLACAMDPKCFGSCPTIYADSAGTPVLEAEGFSYSIAPLLEARDIDRLRTQPDSQGIVRLQVWNEALETHYINHLALVEATHAPGELVLPDEHGRPVAVTQYVGSVTARDRRGRDVAARLARADGVLFSTDERTLAAVSADDMDDHIDLTFLRPPGSDSVAIVLRMRNSLLNTILFYDYMLARPGARSLDWMENDLGRIGPTVALGRWYNGKLGMRVAVQGANGEWEQVTKLSDYGPIAWRDVAAVIPVPPRGDSMRVRIAFLADQWRIDRLAVAASVRRVPVRTIEASDVEGATGRHETVALTAIGSADENYLQTSPRQRFTVSFDVGRGDPETPRTFLLVSQGYYTEWVRGSWMTGKRDVSAFKPEDATLLHALHSWRAEKDSMEKQFYRSRIPVQ
;
A
#
# COMPACT_ATOMS: atom_id res chain seq x y z
N MET A 1 23.96 -15.57 -84.59
CA MET A 1 23.60 -16.77 -83.89
C MET A 1 23.87 -16.56 -82.44
N ARG A 2 22.86 -16.25 -81.66
CA ARG A 2 22.90 -16.15 -80.19
C ARG A 2 21.73 -16.99 -79.62
N PRO A 3 21.96 -17.87 -78.66
CA PRO A 3 20.86 -18.60 -78.05
C PRO A 3 20.21 -17.77 -76.92
N ALA A 4 18.94 -17.88 -76.88
CA ALA A 4 18.07 -17.27 -75.88
C ALA A 4 18.31 -17.85 -74.49
N SER A 5 18.46 -16.97 -73.49
CA SER A 5 18.48 -17.34 -72.08
C SER A 5 17.06 -17.46 -71.54
N LEU A 6 16.64 -18.65 -71.17
CA LEU A 6 15.45 -18.94 -70.40
C LEU A 6 15.75 -18.73 -68.93
N SER A 7 15.12 -17.73 -68.31
CA SER A 7 15.10 -17.56 -66.89
C SER A 7 14.03 -18.49 -66.25
N PRO A 8 14.35 -19.26 -65.20
CA PRO A 8 13.33 -20.01 -64.47
C PRO A 8 12.53 -19.09 -63.56
N ARG A 9 11.24 -18.98 -63.81
CA ARG A 9 10.26 -18.44 -62.88
C ARG A 9 10.13 -19.42 -61.73
N TRP A 10 10.61 -19.02 -60.56
CA TRP A 10 10.28 -19.69 -59.32
C TRP A 10 8.87 -19.27 -58.90
N PRO A 11 7.97 -20.21 -58.56
CA PRO A 11 6.73 -19.86 -57.91
C PRO A 11 7.07 -19.51 -56.46
N THR A 12 6.76 -18.29 -56.06
CA THR A 12 6.68 -17.89 -54.67
C THR A 12 5.56 -18.64 -54.00
N LEU A 13 5.88 -19.82 -53.45
CA LEU A 13 5.06 -20.45 -52.42
C LEU A 13 5.07 -19.54 -51.21
N GLY A 14 4.03 -18.71 -51.13
CA GLY A 14 3.67 -18.03 -49.88
C GLY A 14 3.40 -19.10 -48.84
N ALA A 15 4.41 -19.38 -48.01
CA ALA A 15 4.19 -20.10 -46.77
C ALA A 15 3.29 -19.21 -45.88
N LEU A 16 2.00 -19.43 -46.02
CA LEU A 16 1.04 -19.07 -45.00
C LEU A 16 1.40 -19.93 -43.78
N VAL A 17 2.29 -19.43 -42.94
CA VAL A 17 2.42 -19.89 -41.58
C VAL A 17 1.14 -19.45 -40.90
N LEU A 18 0.15 -20.33 -40.95
CA LEU A 18 -0.92 -20.36 -39.94
C LEU A 18 -0.21 -20.63 -38.60
N SER A 19 0.30 -19.59 -37.98
CA SER A 19 0.46 -19.60 -36.55
C SER A 19 -0.96 -19.73 -36.00
N SER A 20 -1.35 -20.96 -35.71
CA SER A 20 -2.44 -21.26 -34.80
C SER A 20 -2.05 -20.64 -33.46
N ALA A 21 -2.27 -19.32 -33.37
CA ALA A 21 -2.39 -18.65 -32.11
C ALA A 21 -3.54 -19.39 -31.41
N VAL A 22 -3.20 -20.27 -30.47
CA VAL A 22 -4.12 -20.73 -29.46
C VAL A 22 -4.43 -19.48 -28.65
N THR A 23 -5.37 -18.68 -29.16
CA THR A 23 -6.06 -17.66 -28.42
C THR A 23 -6.91 -18.41 -27.39
N GLY A 24 -6.28 -18.85 -26.31
CA GLY A 24 -7.00 -19.18 -25.11
C GLY A 24 -7.77 -17.90 -24.76
N CYS A 25 -9.09 -17.95 -24.85
CA CYS A 25 -9.92 -16.87 -24.38
C CYS A 25 -9.60 -16.67 -22.89
N ILE A 26 -8.90 -15.59 -22.58
CA ILE A 26 -8.65 -15.17 -21.20
C ILE A 26 -9.99 -14.69 -20.69
N ILE A 27 -10.69 -15.52 -19.91
CA ILE A 27 -11.97 -15.17 -19.29
C ILE A 27 -11.65 -14.43 -18.00
N SER A 28 -11.77 -13.10 -18.00
CA SER A 28 -11.66 -12.31 -16.77
C SER A 28 -12.93 -12.49 -15.93
N ARG A 29 -12.76 -13.05 -14.74
CA ARG A 29 -13.79 -13.16 -13.72
C ARG A 29 -13.45 -12.14 -12.64
N GLY A 30 -14.15 -11.02 -12.62
CA GLY A 30 -14.02 -10.02 -11.55
C GLY A 30 -15.00 -10.33 -10.42
N ALA A 31 -14.66 -9.94 -9.20
CA ALA A 31 -15.65 -9.79 -8.16
C ALA A 31 -16.48 -8.54 -8.48
N SER A 32 -17.80 -8.66 -8.66
CA SER A 32 -18.68 -7.49 -8.63
C SER A 32 -18.97 -7.15 -7.17
N VAL A 33 -18.97 -5.87 -6.86
CA VAL A 33 -19.27 -5.34 -5.55
C VAL A 33 -20.70 -4.79 -5.60
N GLU A 34 -21.56 -5.25 -4.71
CA GLU A 34 -22.91 -4.73 -4.55
C GLU A 34 -23.12 -4.23 -3.15
N ALA A 35 -23.65 -3.02 -3.00
CA ALA A 35 -24.05 -2.48 -1.70
C ALA A 35 -25.23 -3.26 -1.11
N ILE A 36 -25.20 -3.49 0.19
CA ILE A 36 -26.30 -4.13 0.91
C ILE A 36 -27.15 -3.03 1.57
N ASP A 37 -28.42 -2.91 1.14
CA ASP A 37 -29.37 -2.01 1.81
C ASP A 37 -29.74 -2.56 3.19
N ARG A 38 -29.44 -1.76 4.20
CA ARG A 38 -29.67 -2.06 5.61
C ARG A 38 -31.16 -1.98 6.04
N ARG A 39 -32.03 -1.46 5.19
CA ARG A 39 -33.40 -1.05 5.54
C ARG A 39 -34.50 -2.04 5.18
N THR A 40 -34.18 -3.17 4.52
CA THR A 40 -35.17 -3.91 3.74
C THR A 40 -35.87 -5.07 4.44
N SER A 41 -35.47 -5.55 5.63
CA SER A 41 -36.24 -6.59 6.34
C SER A 41 -35.81 -6.80 7.80
N ASP A 42 -36.69 -7.45 8.58
CA ASP A 42 -36.37 -7.85 9.97
C ASP A 42 -35.20 -8.84 10.08
N SER A 43 -34.88 -9.53 8.99
CA SER A 43 -33.71 -10.42 8.87
C SER A 43 -33.33 -10.62 7.41
N THR A 44 -32.07 -10.41 7.08
CA THR A 44 -31.49 -10.65 5.75
C THR A 44 -30.25 -11.52 5.87
N THR A 45 -30.20 -12.66 5.17
CA THR A 45 -29.01 -13.50 5.09
C THR A 45 -28.36 -13.33 3.72
N VAL A 46 -27.07 -13.04 3.74
CA VAL A 46 -26.22 -12.93 2.57
C VAL A 46 -25.24 -14.10 2.59
N GLU A 47 -25.39 -15.05 1.69
CA GLU A 47 -24.54 -16.25 1.60
C GLU A 47 -23.19 -15.99 0.94
N SER A 48 -23.12 -14.93 0.12
CA SER A 48 -21.86 -14.46 -0.43
C SER A 48 -21.11 -13.65 0.62
N PRO A 49 -19.79 -13.54 0.49
CA PRO A 49 -19.01 -12.82 1.44
C PRO A 49 -19.42 -11.35 1.60
N VAL A 50 -19.31 -10.87 2.81
CA VAL A 50 -19.70 -9.52 3.20
C VAL A 50 -18.51 -8.79 3.81
N LYS A 51 -18.30 -7.56 3.37
CA LYS A 51 -17.36 -6.61 3.97
C LYS A 51 -18.17 -5.47 4.60
N ALA A 52 -18.00 -5.24 5.88
CA ALA A 52 -18.67 -4.19 6.62
C ALA A 52 -17.64 -3.11 7.04
N HIS A 53 -17.87 -1.88 6.62
CA HIS A 53 -17.08 -0.71 7.01
C HIS A 53 -17.68 -0.10 8.28
N LEU A 54 -16.86 0.14 9.30
CA LEU A 54 -17.29 0.67 10.57
C LEU A 54 -16.95 2.15 10.72
N SER A 55 -17.74 2.86 11.52
CA SER A 55 -17.57 4.30 11.77
C SER A 55 -16.24 4.68 12.42
N ASP A 56 -15.53 3.74 13.04
CA ASP A 56 -14.19 3.95 13.59
C ASP A 56 -13.06 3.74 12.56
N GLY A 57 -13.41 3.54 11.29
CA GLY A 57 -12.48 3.29 10.18
C GLY A 57 -12.01 1.84 10.07
N SER A 58 -12.44 0.94 10.95
CA SER A 58 -12.13 -0.48 10.83
C SER A 58 -13.10 -1.18 9.87
N THR A 59 -12.68 -2.36 9.40
CA THR A 59 -13.45 -3.18 8.46
C THR A 59 -13.60 -4.59 9.02
N VAL A 60 -14.79 -5.18 8.89
CA VAL A 60 -15.03 -6.59 9.22
C VAL A 60 -15.36 -7.36 7.94
N VAL A 61 -14.62 -8.42 7.69
CA VAL A 61 -14.83 -9.33 6.55
C VAL A 61 -15.43 -10.63 7.04
N PHE A 62 -16.65 -10.93 6.61
CA PHE A 62 -17.36 -12.18 6.82
C PHE A 62 -17.22 -13.07 5.58
N ALA A 63 -16.19 -13.91 5.54
CA ALA A 63 -15.84 -14.69 4.37
C ALA A 63 -16.89 -15.75 3.96
N GLU A 64 -17.67 -16.23 4.91
CA GLU A 64 -18.72 -17.24 4.69
C GLU A 64 -20.13 -16.63 4.57
N GLY A 65 -20.20 -15.28 4.44
CA GLY A 65 -21.45 -14.53 4.47
C GLY A 65 -21.83 -14.04 5.86
N ALA A 66 -22.93 -13.29 5.93
CA ALA A 66 -23.41 -12.69 7.16
C ALA A 66 -24.95 -12.69 7.22
N THR A 67 -25.50 -12.71 8.42
CA THR A 67 -26.93 -12.53 8.66
C THR A 67 -27.15 -11.22 9.40
N ILE A 68 -27.95 -10.36 8.82
CA ILE A 68 -28.37 -9.09 9.44
C ILE A 68 -29.69 -9.34 10.13
N VAL A 69 -29.75 -9.14 11.44
CA VAL A 69 -30.97 -9.28 12.25
C VAL A 69 -31.14 -8.05 13.10
N ARG A 70 -32.22 -7.33 12.87
CA ARG A 70 -32.56 -6.10 13.61
C ARG A 70 -31.39 -5.10 13.65
N ASP A 71 -30.71 -5.02 14.79
CA ASP A 71 -29.65 -4.07 15.11
C ASP A 71 -28.23 -4.65 15.02
N ARG A 72 -28.07 -5.89 14.51
CA ARG A 72 -26.78 -6.57 14.48
C ARG A 72 -26.52 -7.34 13.19
N VAL A 73 -25.25 -7.45 12.87
CA VAL A 73 -24.73 -8.33 11.83
C VAL A 73 -24.00 -9.49 12.49
N TYR A 74 -24.38 -10.71 12.14
CA TYR A 74 -23.80 -11.96 12.66
C TYR A 74 -23.05 -12.72 11.57
N GLY A 75 -21.94 -13.31 11.92
CA GLY A 75 -21.16 -14.16 11.02
C GLY A 75 -19.77 -14.47 11.58
N LYS A 76 -19.03 -15.35 10.93
CA LYS A 76 -17.62 -15.60 11.26
C LYS A 76 -16.75 -14.53 10.61
N GLY A 77 -16.71 -13.36 11.23
CA GLY A 77 -15.97 -12.22 10.73
C GLY A 77 -14.54 -12.13 11.26
N VAL A 78 -13.70 -11.43 10.50
CA VAL A 78 -12.37 -11.00 10.91
C VAL A 78 -12.31 -9.48 10.81
N ARG A 79 -11.94 -8.82 11.90
CA ARG A 79 -11.83 -7.36 11.95
C ARG A 79 -10.41 -6.92 11.64
N TYR A 80 -10.32 -5.95 10.76
CA TYR A 80 -9.11 -5.23 10.39
C TYR A 80 -9.25 -3.78 10.84
N GLY A 81 -8.19 -3.19 11.36
CA GLY A 81 -8.18 -1.78 11.72
C GLY A 81 -8.08 -0.86 10.50
N SER A 82 -8.10 0.44 10.75
CA SER A 82 -8.12 1.48 9.70
C SER A 82 -6.91 1.46 8.74
N VAL A 83 -5.81 0.85 9.15
CA VAL A 83 -4.61 0.61 8.31
C VAL A 83 -4.41 -0.89 8.03
N MET A 84 -5.49 -1.64 7.93
CA MET A 84 -5.54 -3.07 7.62
C MET A 84 -4.75 -4.00 8.55
N GLN A 85 -4.35 -3.54 9.74
CA GLN A 85 -3.80 -4.42 10.75
C GLN A 85 -4.89 -5.38 11.27
N LEU A 86 -4.53 -6.65 11.47
CA LEU A 86 -5.42 -7.65 12.04
C LEU A 86 -5.75 -7.28 13.50
N VAL A 87 -7.04 -7.07 13.79
CA VAL A 87 -7.52 -6.80 15.14
C VAL A 87 -7.96 -8.09 15.84
N GLY A 88 -8.66 -8.99 15.13
CA GLY A 88 -9.08 -10.27 15.66
C GLY A 88 -10.44 -10.75 15.10
N PRO A 89 -10.99 -11.84 15.66
CA PRO A 89 -12.29 -12.35 15.25
C PRO A 89 -13.44 -11.41 15.67
N ALA A 90 -14.45 -11.32 14.81
CA ALA A 90 -15.68 -10.55 15.07
C ALA A 90 -16.89 -11.42 14.70
N MET A 91 -17.52 -12.03 15.69
CA MET A 91 -18.69 -12.90 15.47
C MET A 91 -20.00 -12.12 15.31
N GLN A 92 -20.02 -10.88 15.75
CA GLN A 92 -21.14 -9.95 15.61
C GLN A 92 -20.65 -8.51 15.69
N ILE A 93 -21.34 -7.62 14.98
CA ILE A 93 -21.11 -6.17 15.04
C ILE A 93 -22.45 -5.43 15.17
N PRO A 94 -22.52 -4.33 15.93
CA PRO A 94 -23.70 -3.48 15.97
C PRO A 94 -23.94 -2.85 14.59
N LEU A 95 -25.18 -2.85 14.12
CA LEU A 95 -25.52 -2.28 12.80
C LEU A 95 -25.39 -0.75 12.78
N ASP A 96 -25.54 -0.09 13.91
CA ASP A 96 -25.36 1.36 14.09
C ASP A 96 -23.90 1.81 13.93
N SER A 97 -22.96 0.89 14.19
CA SER A 97 -21.53 1.14 13.94
C SER A 97 -21.13 0.97 12.47
N VAL A 98 -22.00 0.40 11.63
CA VAL A 98 -21.71 0.10 10.23
C VAL A 98 -22.09 1.30 9.37
N ILE A 99 -21.13 1.89 8.66
CA ILE A 99 -21.36 2.99 7.72
C ILE A 99 -21.70 2.48 6.30
N GLY A 100 -21.21 1.30 5.92
CA GLY A 100 -21.49 0.66 4.64
C GLY A 100 -21.25 -0.84 4.69
N MET A 101 -21.94 -1.59 3.84
CA MET A 101 -21.73 -3.03 3.67
C MET A 101 -21.74 -3.38 2.19
N GLU A 102 -20.83 -4.25 1.80
CA GLU A 102 -20.65 -4.72 0.44
C GLU A 102 -20.70 -6.25 0.42
N THR A 103 -21.28 -6.79 -0.64
CA THR A 103 -21.20 -8.22 -0.96
C THR A 103 -20.44 -8.44 -2.25
N PHE A 104 -19.76 -9.57 -2.36
CA PHE A 104 -18.89 -9.89 -3.48
C PHE A 104 -19.44 -11.08 -4.27
N ARG A 105 -19.71 -10.85 -5.56
CA ARG A 105 -20.12 -11.92 -6.49
C ARG A 105 -19.07 -12.05 -7.58
N THR A 106 -18.83 -13.27 -8.01
CA THR A 106 -17.92 -13.53 -9.14
C THR A 106 -18.69 -13.38 -10.44
N GLU A 107 -18.32 -12.40 -11.25
CA GLU A 107 -18.90 -12.18 -12.58
C GLU A 107 -17.84 -12.28 -13.67
N VAL A 108 -18.24 -12.71 -14.86
CA VAL A 108 -17.39 -12.67 -16.04
C VAL A 108 -17.37 -11.24 -16.58
N ASN A 109 -16.23 -10.58 -16.48
CA ASN A 109 -16.07 -9.22 -16.96
C ASN A 109 -15.63 -9.23 -18.43
N ALA A 110 -16.60 -9.17 -19.34
CA ALA A 110 -16.36 -9.20 -20.79
C ALA A 110 -15.45 -8.05 -21.26
N GLY A 111 -15.57 -6.85 -20.67
CA GLY A 111 -14.74 -5.70 -21.02
C GLY A 111 -13.27 -5.90 -20.64
N LYS A 112 -13.01 -6.42 -19.44
CA LYS A 112 -11.63 -6.75 -18.99
C LYS A 112 -11.05 -7.92 -19.80
N THR A 113 -11.87 -8.94 -20.12
CA THR A 113 -11.47 -10.07 -20.97
C THR A 113 -10.95 -9.61 -22.33
N VAL A 114 -11.66 -8.69 -22.99
CA VAL A 114 -11.23 -8.11 -24.27
C VAL A 114 -9.99 -7.22 -24.07
N GLY A 115 -9.94 -6.41 -23.00
CA GLY A 115 -8.81 -5.55 -22.67
C GLY A 115 -7.52 -6.33 -22.45
N TYR A 116 -7.54 -7.39 -21.67
CA TYR A 116 -6.38 -8.26 -21.43
C TYR A 116 -5.91 -8.96 -22.71
N SER A 117 -6.82 -9.46 -23.55
CA SER A 117 -6.50 -10.10 -24.82
C SER A 117 -5.85 -9.12 -25.79
N LEU A 118 -6.32 -7.87 -25.88
CA LEU A 118 -5.75 -6.82 -26.72
C LEU A 118 -4.37 -6.38 -26.21
N LEU A 119 -4.19 -6.24 -24.89
CA LEU A 119 -2.92 -5.87 -24.28
C LEU A 119 -1.85 -6.95 -24.44
N ALA A 120 -2.21 -8.23 -24.27
CA ALA A 120 -1.29 -9.34 -24.55
C ALA A 120 -0.80 -9.34 -26.01
N THR A 121 -1.67 -8.98 -26.95
CA THR A 121 -1.33 -8.89 -28.37
C THR A 121 -0.46 -7.66 -28.69
N ALA A 122 -0.75 -6.51 -28.08
CA ALA A 122 0.04 -5.29 -28.29
C ALA A 122 1.46 -5.36 -27.68
N ALA A 123 1.59 -6.06 -26.54
CA ALA A 123 2.87 -6.19 -25.83
C ALA A 123 3.86 -7.15 -26.50
N THR A 124 3.38 -8.10 -27.33
CA THR A 124 4.25 -8.93 -28.17
C THR A 124 4.94 -8.15 -29.30
N LEU A 125 4.41 -6.97 -29.65
CA LEU A 125 4.98 -6.09 -30.68
C LEU A 125 5.96 -5.05 -30.13
N ALA A 126 5.99 -4.82 -28.81
CA ALA A 126 6.85 -3.83 -28.16
C ALA A 126 7.98 -4.49 -27.35
N GLY A 127 8.92 -5.12 -28.04
CA GLY A 127 10.15 -5.63 -27.42
C GLY A 127 10.99 -4.52 -26.80
N GLY A 128 10.84 -4.28 -25.48
CA GLY A 128 11.64 -3.26 -24.82
C GLY A 128 11.24 -2.89 -23.39
N VAL A 129 10.81 -3.86 -22.57
CA VAL A 129 10.37 -3.58 -21.20
C VAL A 129 11.48 -3.08 -20.27
N GLY A 130 12.74 -3.47 -20.49
CA GLY A 130 13.88 -2.96 -19.71
C GLY A 130 14.17 -1.47 -19.90
N LEU A 131 13.80 -0.88 -21.07
CA LEU A 131 14.01 0.54 -21.35
C LEU A 131 12.87 1.42 -20.80
N ALA A 132 11.64 0.90 -20.76
CA ALA A 132 10.49 1.65 -20.25
C ALA A 132 10.60 1.91 -18.74
N CYS A 133 11.08 0.93 -17.97
CA CYS A 133 11.32 1.10 -16.53
C CYS A 133 12.46 2.06 -16.20
N ALA A 134 13.41 2.29 -17.10
CA ALA A 134 14.50 3.25 -16.87
C ALA A 134 14.02 4.72 -16.87
N MET A 135 12.83 4.98 -17.39
CA MET A 135 12.26 6.33 -17.55
C MET A 135 11.01 6.58 -16.68
N ASP A 136 10.48 5.54 -16.03
CA ASP A 136 9.26 5.62 -15.25
C ASP A 136 9.52 5.22 -13.80
N PRO A 137 9.44 6.15 -12.83
CA PRO A 137 9.67 5.86 -11.41
C PRO A 137 8.66 4.84 -10.85
N LYS A 138 7.49 4.71 -11.47
CA LYS A 138 6.44 3.76 -11.09
C LYS A 138 6.64 2.33 -11.59
N CYS A 139 7.72 2.04 -12.30
CA CYS A 139 8.12 0.64 -12.52
C CYS A 139 8.44 -0.11 -11.23
N PHE A 140 8.63 0.62 -10.13
CA PHE A 140 9.03 0.09 -8.83
C PHE A 140 7.92 0.12 -7.76
N GLY A 141 6.74 0.61 -8.08
CA GLY A 141 5.59 0.65 -7.17
C GLY A 141 4.30 0.82 -7.94
N SER A 142 3.21 0.34 -7.36
CA SER A 142 1.85 0.50 -7.85
C SER A 142 1.03 1.21 -6.78
N CYS A 143 0.25 2.18 -7.16
CA CYS A 143 -0.70 2.95 -6.36
C CYS A 143 -0.79 4.38 -6.87
N PRO A 144 -1.82 5.14 -6.56
CA PRO A 144 -1.85 6.55 -6.89
C PRO A 144 -0.74 7.30 -6.15
N THR A 145 -0.01 8.12 -6.90
CA THR A 145 0.93 9.09 -6.35
C THR A 145 0.25 10.43 -6.19
N ILE A 146 0.48 11.04 -5.04
CA ILE A 146 -0.12 12.33 -4.67
C ILE A 146 0.98 13.36 -4.57
N TYR A 147 0.85 14.43 -5.34
CA TYR A 147 1.81 15.52 -5.42
C TYR A 147 1.20 16.83 -4.92
N ALA A 148 2.03 17.69 -4.35
CA ALA A 148 1.72 19.10 -4.18
C ALA A 148 2.59 19.94 -5.13
N ASP A 149 2.12 21.12 -5.48
CA ASP A 149 2.92 22.06 -6.24
C ASP A 149 3.86 22.84 -5.30
N SER A 150 5.13 22.83 -5.63
CA SER A 150 6.14 23.68 -4.97
C SER A 150 6.79 24.58 -6.02
N ALA A 151 6.30 25.79 -6.13
CA ALA A 151 6.80 26.82 -7.06
C ALA A 151 6.82 26.33 -8.54
N GLY A 152 5.76 25.65 -8.99
CA GLY A 152 5.63 25.10 -10.34
C GLY A 152 6.28 23.73 -10.55
N THR A 153 6.79 23.12 -9.48
CA THR A 153 7.38 21.78 -9.53
C THR A 153 6.53 20.81 -8.71
N PRO A 154 6.03 19.71 -9.31
CA PRO A 154 5.33 18.68 -8.54
C PRO A 154 6.29 18.01 -7.55
N VAL A 155 5.91 17.95 -6.29
CA VAL A 155 6.65 17.28 -5.24
C VAL A 155 5.80 16.20 -4.62
N LEU A 156 6.34 14.99 -4.50
CA LEU A 156 5.63 13.84 -3.99
C LEU A 156 5.37 13.98 -2.49
N GLU A 157 4.09 13.98 -2.12
CA GLU A 157 3.62 14.06 -0.73
C GLU A 157 3.25 12.69 -0.15
N ALA A 158 2.58 11.85 -0.96
CA ALA A 158 2.06 10.58 -0.51
C ALA A 158 1.97 9.55 -1.63
N GLU A 159 1.82 8.30 -1.23
CA GLU A 159 1.59 7.14 -2.07
C GLU A 159 0.43 6.35 -1.46
N GLY A 160 -0.75 6.38 -2.09
CA GLY A 160 -1.97 5.84 -1.50
C GLY A 160 -2.09 4.33 -1.65
N PHE A 161 -2.66 3.66 -0.65
CA PHE A 161 -3.11 2.25 -0.58
C PHE A 161 -2.28 1.22 -1.37
N SER A 162 -0.95 1.27 -1.25
CA SER A 162 0.02 0.50 -2.04
C SER A 162 -0.11 -1.02 -1.96
N TYR A 163 -0.73 -1.58 -0.94
CA TYR A 163 -0.95 -3.01 -0.74
C TYR A 163 -2.36 -3.48 -1.11
N SER A 164 -3.21 -2.57 -1.60
CA SER A 164 -4.61 -2.85 -1.94
C SER A 164 -4.74 -3.34 -3.38
N ILE A 165 -4.21 -4.52 -3.66
CA ILE A 165 -4.09 -5.10 -5.01
C ILE A 165 -5.36 -5.77 -5.53
N ALA A 166 -6.44 -5.72 -4.78
CA ALA A 166 -7.73 -6.31 -5.13
C ALA A 166 -8.86 -5.65 -4.33
N PRO A 167 -10.12 -5.69 -4.80
CA PRO A 167 -11.26 -5.08 -4.11
C PRO A 167 -11.39 -5.51 -2.63
N LEU A 168 -11.20 -6.80 -2.35
CA LEU A 168 -11.28 -7.32 -0.99
C LEU A 168 -10.16 -6.81 -0.07
N LEU A 169 -9.05 -6.37 -0.63
CA LEU A 169 -7.91 -5.77 0.06
C LEU A 169 -7.97 -4.24 0.06
N GLU A 170 -9.09 -3.65 -0.37
CA GLU A 170 -9.28 -2.22 -0.26
C GLU A 170 -8.95 -1.73 1.14
N ALA A 171 -8.13 -0.70 1.21
CA ALA A 171 -7.64 -0.17 2.46
C ALA A 171 -7.70 1.35 2.48
N ARG A 172 -7.77 1.86 3.69
CA ARG A 172 -7.62 3.27 4.00
C ARG A 172 -6.19 3.54 4.42
N ASP A 173 -5.59 4.54 3.81
CA ASP A 173 -4.25 5.00 4.10
C ASP A 173 -4.27 6.42 4.65
N ILE A 174 -3.29 6.79 5.47
CA ILE A 174 -3.18 8.11 6.07
C ILE A 174 -1.74 8.59 6.01
N ASP A 175 -1.54 9.71 5.32
CA ASP A 175 -0.24 10.31 5.12
C ASP A 175 -0.17 11.72 5.68
N ARG A 176 0.86 12.03 6.46
CA ARG A 176 1.13 13.40 6.86
C ARG A 176 1.62 14.21 5.68
N LEU A 177 0.90 15.28 5.36
CA LEU A 177 1.31 16.23 4.31
C LEU A 177 2.30 17.26 4.85
N ARG A 178 3.16 17.74 3.98
CA ARG A 178 4.08 18.87 4.23
C ARG A 178 3.60 20.16 3.60
N THR A 179 2.81 20.01 2.51
CA THR A 179 2.20 21.16 1.87
C THR A 179 1.30 21.93 2.83
N GLN A 180 1.23 23.24 2.64
CA GLN A 180 0.42 24.15 3.42
C GLN A 180 -0.66 24.78 2.54
N PRO A 181 -1.76 25.28 3.13
CA PRO A 181 -2.78 26.00 2.38
C PRO A 181 -2.22 27.25 1.72
N ASP A 182 -2.76 27.60 0.59
CA ASP A 182 -2.46 28.87 -0.06
C ASP A 182 -3.06 30.07 0.72
N SER A 183 -2.86 31.30 0.20
CA SER A 183 -3.37 32.54 0.82
C SER A 183 -4.90 32.62 0.91
N GLN A 184 -5.61 31.78 0.18
CA GLN A 184 -7.08 31.67 0.21
C GLN A 184 -7.55 30.58 1.18
N GLY A 185 -6.64 29.76 1.72
CA GLY A 185 -6.96 28.64 2.59
C GLY A 185 -7.31 27.37 1.82
N ILE A 186 -6.77 27.18 0.63
CA ILE A 186 -6.98 26.00 -0.20
C ILE A 186 -5.72 25.14 -0.22
N VAL A 187 -5.88 23.84 0.04
CA VAL A 187 -4.87 22.82 -0.22
C VAL A 187 -5.19 22.15 -1.54
N ARG A 188 -4.22 22.13 -2.47
CA ARG A 188 -4.37 21.46 -3.78
C ARG A 188 -3.39 20.30 -3.87
N LEU A 189 -3.94 19.14 -4.21
CA LEU A 189 -3.18 17.91 -4.42
C LEU A 189 -3.44 17.37 -5.82
N GLN A 190 -2.39 16.93 -6.49
CA GLN A 190 -2.48 16.27 -7.78
C GLN A 190 -2.41 14.76 -7.57
N VAL A 191 -3.40 14.04 -8.02
CA VAL A 191 -3.49 12.57 -7.97
C VAL A 191 -3.15 12.02 -9.36
N TRP A 192 -2.07 11.24 -9.43
CA TRP A 192 -1.56 10.72 -10.70
C TRP A 192 -1.63 9.20 -10.75
N ASN A 193 -2.00 8.66 -11.91
CA ASN A 193 -1.80 7.26 -12.25
C ASN A 193 -0.60 7.15 -13.19
N GLU A 194 0.54 6.74 -12.67
CA GLU A 194 1.80 6.66 -13.40
C GLU A 194 2.18 5.21 -13.75
N ALA A 195 1.45 4.21 -13.25
CA ALA A 195 1.72 2.80 -13.49
C ALA A 195 0.78 2.18 -14.53
N LEU A 196 1.10 0.97 -14.98
CA LEU A 196 0.24 0.17 -15.87
C LEU A 196 -0.82 -0.57 -15.03
N GLU A 197 -1.72 0.19 -14.44
CA GLU A 197 -2.78 -0.31 -13.56
C GLU A 197 -4.04 0.56 -13.65
N THR A 198 -5.15 0.05 -13.18
CA THR A 198 -6.36 0.84 -12.95
C THR A 198 -6.49 1.09 -11.46
N HIS A 199 -6.54 2.36 -11.05
CA HIS A 199 -6.90 2.71 -9.68
C HIS A 199 -8.40 2.85 -9.54
N TYR A 200 -8.90 2.42 -8.40
CA TYR A 200 -10.27 2.59 -7.94
C TYR A 200 -10.21 3.38 -6.64
N ILE A 201 -10.30 4.71 -6.75
CA ILE A 201 -10.20 5.62 -5.62
C ILE A 201 -11.60 5.83 -5.07
N ASN A 202 -11.83 5.39 -3.84
CA ASN A 202 -13.13 5.43 -3.19
C ASN A 202 -13.33 6.72 -2.39
N HIS A 203 -12.31 7.13 -1.62
CA HIS A 203 -12.42 8.31 -0.78
C HIS A 203 -11.09 9.07 -0.69
N LEU A 204 -11.16 10.39 -0.81
CA LEU A 204 -10.05 11.30 -0.53
C LEU A 204 -10.54 12.44 0.35
N ALA A 205 -9.93 12.58 1.52
CA ALA A 205 -10.23 13.65 2.45
C ALA A 205 -8.97 14.14 3.17
N LEU A 206 -9.01 15.35 3.72
CA LEU A 206 -8.00 15.80 4.65
C LEU A 206 -8.51 15.65 6.09
N VAL A 207 -7.60 15.27 6.98
CA VAL A 207 -7.77 15.41 8.42
C VAL A 207 -6.88 16.56 8.86
N GLU A 208 -7.50 17.64 9.29
CA GLU A 208 -6.83 18.77 9.91
C GLU A 208 -6.69 18.50 11.41
N ALA A 209 -5.47 18.61 11.91
CA ALA A 209 -5.15 18.50 13.33
C ALA A 209 -4.61 19.83 13.83
N THR A 210 -5.25 20.42 14.84
CA THR A 210 -4.76 21.61 15.52
C THR A 210 -3.91 21.23 16.73
N HIS A 211 -2.78 21.93 16.92
CA HIS A 211 -1.83 21.55 17.96
C HIS A 211 -1.06 22.76 18.50
N ALA A 212 -0.31 22.58 19.59
CA ALA A 212 0.52 23.63 20.16
C ALA A 212 1.80 23.84 19.33
N PRO A 213 2.40 25.04 19.39
CA PRO A 213 3.70 25.30 18.80
C PRO A 213 4.76 24.30 19.32
N GLY A 214 5.59 23.79 18.41
CA GLY A 214 6.66 22.84 18.74
C GLY A 214 6.22 21.38 18.84
N GLU A 215 4.93 21.07 18.75
CA GLU A 215 4.46 19.71 18.61
C GLU A 215 4.57 19.21 17.16
N LEU A 216 4.92 17.94 16.99
CA LEU A 216 4.87 17.25 15.71
C LEU A 216 3.66 16.35 15.68
N VAL A 217 2.74 16.55 14.73
CA VAL A 217 1.58 15.68 14.55
C VAL A 217 1.85 14.61 13.50
N LEU A 218 1.58 13.35 13.84
CA LEU A 218 1.81 12.17 13.02
C LEU A 218 0.63 11.21 13.11
N PRO A 219 0.37 10.38 12.10
CA PRO A 219 -0.51 9.22 12.28
C PRO A 219 0.15 8.21 13.22
N ASP A 220 -0.64 7.63 14.14
CA ASP A 220 -0.20 6.49 14.93
C ASP A 220 -0.32 5.17 14.13
N GLU A 221 0.01 4.04 14.75
CA GLU A 221 -0.07 2.70 14.15
C GLU A 221 -1.49 2.28 13.73
N HIS A 222 -2.50 3.05 14.15
CA HIS A 222 -3.90 2.86 13.77
C HIS A 222 -4.40 3.95 12.80
N GLY A 223 -3.51 4.83 12.34
CA GLY A 223 -3.84 5.94 11.47
C GLY A 223 -4.52 7.12 12.18
N ARG A 224 -4.45 7.22 13.52
CA ARG A 224 -5.05 8.32 14.29
C ARG A 224 -4.02 9.41 14.53
N PRO A 225 -4.33 10.68 14.31
CA PRO A 225 -3.40 11.77 14.57
C PRO A 225 -3.04 11.89 16.06
N VAL A 226 -1.75 11.91 16.35
CA VAL A 226 -1.18 12.14 17.68
C VAL A 226 -0.12 13.23 17.62
N ALA A 227 -0.09 14.12 18.61
CA ALA A 227 0.99 15.08 18.79
C ALA A 227 2.07 14.49 19.68
N VAL A 228 3.31 14.64 19.26
CA VAL A 228 4.50 14.16 19.98
C VAL A 228 5.44 15.31 20.28
N THR A 229 6.01 15.29 21.50
CA THR A 229 7.02 16.26 21.97
C THR A 229 7.97 15.61 22.96
N GLN A 230 8.87 16.39 23.53
CA GLN A 230 9.79 15.97 24.57
C GLN A 230 10.60 14.73 24.17
N TYR A 231 11.40 14.88 23.11
CA TYR A 231 12.25 13.81 22.64
C TYR A 231 13.28 13.38 23.69
N VAL A 232 13.41 12.07 23.86
CA VAL A 232 14.43 11.49 24.75
C VAL A 232 15.81 11.76 24.19
N GLY A 233 16.66 12.43 24.96
CA GLY A 233 17.97 12.92 24.49
C GLY A 233 19.01 11.81 24.28
N SER A 234 18.90 10.72 25.02
CA SER A 234 19.88 9.63 25.01
C SER A 234 19.19 8.30 24.66
N VAL A 235 19.21 7.96 23.38
CA VAL A 235 18.71 6.68 22.87
C VAL A 235 19.87 5.92 22.26
N THR A 236 20.16 4.71 22.76
CA THR A 236 21.06 3.80 22.06
C THR A 236 20.25 2.97 21.08
N ALA A 237 20.76 2.78 19.87
CA ALA A 237 20.15 1.95 18.85
C ALA A 237 21.17 0.94 18.33
N ARG A 238 20.89 -0.35 18.46
CA ARG A 238 21.76 -1.43 17.99
C ARG A 238 21.04 -2.29 16.98
N ASP A 239 21.71 -2.58 15.88
CA ASP A 239 21.20 -3.54 14.91
C ASP A 239 21.30 -4.98 15.44
N ARG A 240 20.76 -5.94 14.68
CA ARG A 240 20.78 -7.37 15.02
C ARG A 240 22.19 -7.91 15.33
N ARG A 241 23.24 -7.29 14.79
CA ARG A 241 24.63 -7.67 15.02
C ARG A 241 25.28 -6.94 16.20
N GLY A 242 24.51 -6.15 16.95
CA GLY A 242 24.97 -5.36 18.09
C GLY A 242 25.76 -4.09 17.72
N ARG A 243 25.81 -3.70 16.42
CA ARG A 243 26.48 -2.48 15.99
C ARG A 243 25.63 -1.26 16.35
N ASP A 244 26.29 -0.20 16.77
CA ASP A 244 25.62 1.07 17.05
C ASP A 244 25.18 1.71 15.72
N VAL A 245 23.88 1.99 15.61
CA VAL A 245 23.26 2.67 14.46
C VAL A 245 22.57 3.98 14.85
N ALA A 246 22.70 4.42 16.10
CA ALA A 246 22.02 5.62 16.62
C ALA A 246 22.34 6.88 15.81
N ALA A 247 23.59 7.10 15.47
CA ALA A 247 24.01 8.28 14.69
C ALA A 247 23.38 8.30 13.28
N ARG A 248 23.22 7.12 12.66
CA ARG A 248 22.58 6.99 11.34
C ARG A 248 21.10 7.30 11.37
N LEU A 249 20.45 7.04 12.49
CA LEU A 249 18.99 7.18 12.67
C LEU A 249 18.61 8.52 13.32
N ALA A 250 19.57 9.34 13.72
CA ALA A 250 19.29 10.56 14.49
C ALA A 250 18.58 11.66 13.70
N ARG A 251 18.77 11.72 12.39
CA ARG A 251 18.28 12.80 11.52
C ARG A 251 17.73 12.27 10.21
N ALA A 252 16.76 12.98 9.67
CA ALA A 252 16.27 12.77 8.31
C ALA A 252 17.20 13.50 7.32
N ASP A 253 18.30 12.87 6.95
CA ASP A 253 19.36 13.44 6.11
C ASP A 253 19.71 12.57 4.88
N GLY A 254 18.94 11.51 4.65
CA GLY A 254 19.15 10.57 3.55
C GLY A 254 20.22 9.51 3.84
N VAL A 255 20.81 9.47 5.04
CA VAL A 255 21.72 8.38 5.47
C VAL A 255 20.91 7.25 6.05
N LEU A 256 20.48 6.34 5.19
CA LEU A 256 19.47 5.34 5.50
C LEU A 256 20.01 4.15 6.29
N PHE A 257 19.20 3.67 7.24
CA PHE A 257 19.35 2.31 7.74
C PHE A 257 18.75 1.33 6.73
N SER A 258 19.48 0.27 6.47
CA SER A 258 19.06 -0.93 5.74
C SER A 258 19.71 -2.15 6.39
N THR A 259 19.15 -3.33 6.20
CA THR A 259 19.76 -4.58 6.66
C THR A 259 21.15 -4.75 6.03
N ASP A 260 22.13 -5.08 6.82
CA ASP A 260 23.49 -5.32 6.31
C ASP A 260 23.58 -6.62 5.50
N GLU A 261 24.55 -6.65 4.59
CA GLU A 261 24.74 -7.75 3.66
C GLU A 261 24.95 -9.11 4.36
N ARG A 262 25.62 -9.15 5.51
CA ARG A 262 25.86 -10.41 6.21
C ARG A 262 24.59 -10.94 6.88
N THR A 263 23.74 -10.06 7.40
CA THR A 263 22.42 -10.44 7.92
C THR A 263 21.55 -10.96 6.80
N LEU A 264 21.50 -10.22 5.66
CA LEU A 264 20.70 -10.63 4.50
C LEU A 264 21.22 -11.94 3.86
N ALA A 265 22.53 -12.19 3.90
CA ALA A 265 23.15 -13.44 3.43
C ALA A 265 22.84 -14.64 4.33
N ALA A 266 22.52 -14.41 5.59
CA ALA A 266 22.28 -15.44 6.59
C ALA A 266 20.80 -15.82 6.75
N VAL A 267 19.87 -15.19 6.00
CA VAL A 267 18.45 -15.51 6.06
C VAL A 267 18.19 -16.99 5.72
N SER A 268 17.28 -17.60 6.45
CA SER A 268 16.87 -18.99 6.27
C SER A 268 15.35 -19.11 6.46
N ALA A 269 14.78 -20.27 6.18
CA ALA A 269 13.33 -20.49 6.33
C ALA A 269 12.83 -20.22 7.77
N ASP A 270 13.66 -20.49 8.75
CA ASP A 270 13.33 -20.31 10.18
C ASP A 270 13.70 -18.92 10.71
N ASP A 271 14.45 -18.13 9.94
CA ASP A 271 15.02 -16.86 10.41
C ASP A 271 15.20 -15.87 9.24
N MET A 272 14.12 -15.16 8.90
CA MET A 272 14.09 -14.16 7.83
C MET A 272 14.10 -12.72 8.35
N ASP A 273 14.13 -12.53 9.66
CA ASP A 273 13.96 -11.21 10.27
C ASP A 273 15.28 -10.46 10.50
N ASP A 274 15.18 -9.15 10.53
CA ASP A 274 16.16 -8.23 11.09
C ASP A 274 15.51 -7.40 12.19
N HIS A 275 16.29 -6.71 13.01
CA HIS A 275 15.76 -5.84 14.05
C HIS A 275 16.72 -4.73 14.47
N ILE A 276 16.14 -3.72 15.11
CA ILE A 276 16.85 -2.65 15.81
C ILE A 276 16.41 -2.71 17.29
N ASP A 277 17.36 -2.84 18.20
CA ASP A 277 17.13 -2.75 19.64
C ASP A 277 17.44 -1.34 20.12
N LEU A 278 16.43 -0.71 20.72
CA LEU A 278 16.54 0.60 21.36
C LEU A 278 16.68 0.44 22.87
N THR A 279 17.49 1.26 23.49
CA THR A 279 17.53 1.40 24.95
C THR A 279 17.58 2.87 25.32
N PHE A 280 16.71 3.29 26.22
CA PHE A 280 16.60 4.66 26.70
C PHE A 280 16.08 4.70 28.14
N LEU A 281 16.32 5.82 28.83
CA LEU A 281 15.78 6.02 30.18
C LEU A 281 14.25 6.08 30.11
N ARG A 282 13.61 5.44 31.07
CA ARG A 282 12.16 5.47 31.23
C ARG A 282 11.70 6.90 31.51
N PRO A 283 10.83 7.50 30.69
CA PRO A 283 10.34 8.85 30.94
C PRO A 283 9.48 8.89 32.22
N PRO A 284 9.76 9.80 33.14
CA PRO A 284 9.00 9.91 34.37
C PRO A 284 7.58 10.44 34.09
N GLY A 285 6.59 9.83 34.73
CA GLY A 285 5.19 10.29 34.66
C GLY A 285 4.48 10.03 33.33
N SER A 286 5.10 9.30 32.39
CA SER A 286 4.47 8.95 31.12
C SER A 286 3.92 7.52 31.17
N ASP A 287 2.68 7.33 30.71
CA ASP A 287 2.06 6.02 30.54
C ASP A 287 2.36 5.40 29.17
N SER A 288 2.75 6.23 28.21
CA SER A 288 3.11 5.83 26.84
C SER A 288 4.22 6.72 26.29
N VAL A 289 4.97 6.16 25.34
CA VAL A 289 5.96 6.89 24.51
C VAL A 289 5.65 6.61 23.05
N ALA A 290 6.14 7.47 22.15
CA ALA A 290 6.07 7.21 20.72
C ALA A 290 7.46 6.94 20.14
N ILE A 291 7.59 5.86 19.38
CA ILE A 291 8.69 5.67 18.46
C ILE A 291 8.33 6.41 17.18
N VAL A 292 9.03 7.48 16.92
CA VAL A 292 8.82 8.34 15.75
C VAL A 292 9.75 7.88 14.64
N LEU A 293 9.18 7.54 13.50
CA LEU A 293 9.88 6.97 12.35
C LEU A 293 9.64 7.82 11.11
N ARG A 294 10.70 8.02 10.32
CA ARG A 294 10.62 8.40 8.91
C ARG A 294 11.15 7.23 8.09
N MET A 295 10.29 6.63 7.31
CA MET A 295 10.60 5.37 6.63
C MET A 295 9.83 5.18 5.33
N ARG A 296 10.26 4.23 4.53
CA ARG A 296 9.56 3.68 3.38
C ARG A 296 9.97 2.22 3.19
N ASN A 297 9.21 1.47 2.39
CA ASN A 297 9.67 0.14 2.00
C ASN A 297 10.90 0.20 1.08
N SER A 298 11.67 -0.86 1.10
CA SER A 298 12.62 -1.14 0.03
C SER A 298 11.89 -1.69 -1.20
N LEU A 299 12.63 -1.91 -2.28
CA LEU A 299 12.10 -2.53 -3.48
C LEU A 299 11.95 -4.07 -3.37
N LEU A 300 12.18 -4.66 -2.20
CA LEU A 300 11.90 -6.07 -1.93
C LEU A 300 10.42 -6.41 -2.21
N ASN A 301 9.51 -5.53 -1.81
CA ASN A 301 8.08 -5.71 -2.07
C ASN A 301 7.77 -5.68 -3.58
N THR A 302 8.51 -4.89 -4.34
CA THR A 302 8.41 -4.85 -5.82
C THR A 302 8.82 -6.20 -6.41
N ILE A 303 9.92 -6.81 -5.95
CA ILE A 303 10.32 -8.16 -6.37
C ILE A 303 9.26 -9.19 -5.99
N LEU A 304 8.78 -9.15 -4.75
CA LEU A 304 7.77 -10.10 -4.29
C LEU A 304 6.51 -10.00 -5.15
N PHE A 305 6.01 -8.80 -5.40
CA PHE A 305 4.78 -8.59 -6.15
C PHE A 305 4.97 -8.80 -7.67
N TYR A 306 5.86 -8.04 -8.29
CA TYR A 306 6.00 -8.08 -9.76
C TYR A 306 6.72 -9.30 -10.30
N ASP A 307 7.70 -9.86 -9.58
CA ASP A 307 8.41 -11.05 -10.05
C ASP A 307 7.74 -12.34 -9.56
N TYR A 308 7.59 -12.52 -8.25
CA TYR A 308 7.09 -13.78 -7.70
C TYR A 308 5.59 -13.99 -7.87
N MET A 309 4.77 -12.96 -7.63
CA MET A 309 3.31 -13.09 -7.75
C MET A 309 2.83 -13.03 -9.20
N LEU A 310 3.47 -12.23 -10.06
CA LEU A 310 2.98 -11.94 -11.40
C LEU A 310 3.85 -12.52 -12.53
N ALA A 311 5.15 -12.19 -12.58
CA ALA A 311 5.98 -12.51 -13.73
C ALA A 311 6.43 -13.97 -13.81
N ARG A 312 6.82 -14.59 -12.69
CA ARG A 312 7.27 -16.00 -12.67
C ARG A 312 6.19 -16.99 -13.05
N PRO A 313 4.95 -16.87 -12.58
CA PRO A 313 3.87 -17.72 -13.04
C PRO A 313 3.53 -17.58 -14.53
N GLY A 314 4.00 -16.54 -15.21
CA GLY A 314 3.71 -16.30 -16.62
C GLY A 314 2.20 -16.21 -16.89
N ALA A 315 1.67 -16.98 -17.84
CA ALA A 315 0.25 -16.99 -18.15
C ALA A 315 -0.64 -17.39 -16.95
N ARG A 316 -0.12 -18.14 -15.99
CA ARG A 316 -0.86 -18.50 -14.78
C ARG A 316 -1.04 -17.37 -13.78
N SER A 317 -0.32 -16.25 -13.95
CA SER A 317 -0.61 -15.06 -13.16
C SER A 317 -2.02 -14.53 -13.41
N LEU A 318 -2.54 -14.71 -14.63
CA LEU A 318 -3.92 -14.38 -14.97
C LEU A 318 -4.92 -15.24 -14.19
N ASP A 319 -4.67 -16.56 -14.17
CA ASP A 319 -5.48 -17.48 -13.38
C ASP A 319 -5.46 -17.10 -11.89
N TRP A 320 -4.28 -16.72 -11.37
CA TRP A 320 -4.12 -16.28 -10.00
C TRP A 320 -4.85 -14.96 -9.71
N MET A 321 -4.71 -13.96 -10.58
CA MET A 321 -5.40 -12.68 -10.44
C MET A 321 -6.93 -12.84 -10.50
N GLU A 322 -7.43 -13.73 -11.36
CA GLU A 322 -8.86 -13.95 -11.54
C GLU A 322 -9.47 -14.90 -10.51
N ASN A 323 -8.81 -16.02 -10.27
CA ASN A 323 -9.36 -17.09 -9.45
C ASN A 323 -8.97 -16.97 -7.97
N ASP A 324 -7.78 -16.44 -7.66
CA ASP A 324 -7.30 -16.33 -6.28
C ASP A 324 -7.57 -14.95 -5.69
N LEU A 325 -7.16 -13.86 -6.36
CA LEU A 325 -7.47 -12.50 -5.91
C LEU A 325 -8.96 -12.11 -6.09
N GLY A 326 -9.67 -12.76 -7.03
CA GLY A 326 -11.12 -12.61 -7.19
C GLY A 326 -11.94 -13.46 -6.21
N ARG A 327 -11.31 -14.32 -5.40
CA ARG A 327 -11.99 -15.22 -4.46
C ARG A 327 -11.56 -14.92 -3.03
N ILE A 328 -12.52 -14.93 -2.13
CA ILE A 328 -12.32 -14.46 -0.76
C ILE A 328 -11.39 -15.36 0.05
N GLY A 329 -11.57 -16.67 -0.01
CA GLY A 329 -10.71 -17.61 0.73
C GLY A 329 -9.23 -17.37 0.45
N PRO A 330 -8.79 -17.46 -0.82
CA PRO A 330 -7.41 -17.18 -1.21
C PRO A 330 -6.96 -15.76 -0.88
N THR A 331 -7.80 -14.74 -1.10
CA THR A 331 -7.41 -13.35 -0.82
C THR A 331 -7.26 -13.08 0.67
N VAL A 332 -8.13 -13.63 1.51
CA VAL A 332 -7.97 -13.57 2.97
C VAL A 332 -6.73 -14.34 3.42
N ALA A 333 -6.43 -15.49 2.82
CA ALA A 333 -5.21 -16.24 3.12
C ALA A 333 -3.95 -15.45 2.74
N LEU A 334 -3.95 -14.82 1.55
CA LEU A 334 -2.90 -13.91 1.12
C LEU A 334 -2.72 -12.74 2.09
N GLY A 335 -3.81 -12.05 2.45
CA GLY A 335 -3.78 -10.93 3.38
C GLY A 335 -3.26 -11.33 4.76
N ARG A 336 -3.65 -12.49 5.28
CA ARG A 336 -3.14 -13.01 6.57
C ARG A 336 -1.65 -13.33 6.50
N TRP A 337 -1.20 -14.01 5.46
CA TRP A 337 0.21 -14.33 5.26
C TRP A 337 1.03 -13.04 5.12
N TYR A 338 0.59 -12.13 4.25
CA TYR A 338 1.23 -10.83 4.03
C TYR A 338 1.35 -10.04 5.34
N ASN A 339 0.24 -9.83 6.02
CA ASN A 339 0.23 -9.13 7.31
C ASN A 339 0.98 -9.90 8.42
N GLY A 340 1.07 -11.21 8.35
CA GLY A 340 1.84 -12.02 9.29
C GLY A 340 3.34 -11.84 9.16
N LYS A 341 3.84 -11.70 7.93
CA LYS A 341 5.27 -11.70 7.60
C LYS A 341 5.85 -10.30 7.38
N LEU A 342 5.08 -9.42 6.77
CA LEU A 342 5.50 -8.08 6.38
C LEU A 342 5.02 -7.04 7.41
N GLY A 343 5.58 -5.84 7.33
CA GLY A 343 5.36 -4.77 8.30
C GLY A 343 6.42 -4.75 9.41
N MET A 344 6.28 -3.83 10.34
CA MET A 344 7.26 -3.58 11.39
C MET A 344 6.63 -3.87 12.75
N ARG A 345 7.10 -4.90 13.43
CA ARG A 345 6.66 -5.33 14.76
C ARG A 345 7.43 -4.57 15.83
N VAL A 346 6.72 -4.01 16.79
CA VAL A 346 7.34 -3.30 17.93
C VAL A 346 7.06 -4.09 19.20
N ALA A 347 8.13 -4.47 19.89
CA ALA A 347 8.08 -5.24 21.12
C ALA A 347 8.81 -4.50 22.25
N VAL A 348 8.29 -4.62 23.47
CA VAL A 348 8.90 -4.10 24.68
C VAL A 348 9.44 -5.27 25.50
N GLN A 349 10.63 -5.12 26.10
CA GLN A 349 11.18 -6.15 26.97
C GLN A 349 10.56 -6.06 28.35
N GLY A 350 9.89 -7.13 28.76
CA GLY A 350 9.32 -7.26 30.10
C GLY A 350 10.38 -7.45 31.19
N ALA A 351 9.94 -7.38 32.46
CA ALA A 351 10.81 -7.56 33.64
C ALA A 351 11.47 -8.95 33.70
N ASN A 352 10.88 -9.96 33.06
CA ASN A 352 11.40 -11.32 32.92
C ASN A 352 12.45 -11.45 31.81
N GLY A 353 12.75 -10.36 31.10
CA GLY A 353 13.67 -10.34 29.97
C GLY A 353 13.09 -10.80 28.62
N GLU A 354 11.83 -11.21 28.59
CA GLU A 354 11.16 -11.64 27.35
C GLU A 354 10.62 -10.46 26.56
N TRP A 355 10.52 -10.64 25.23
CA TRP A 355 9.98 -9.63 24.32
C TRP A 355 8.48 -9.83 24.13
N GLU A 356 7.69 -8.81 24.45
CA GLU A 356 6.25 -8.77 24.23
C GLU A 356 5.95 -7.82 23.08
N GLN A 357 5.34 -8.32 21.99
CA GLN A 357 4.89 -7.47 20.90
C GLN A 357 3.71 -6.63 21.36
N VAL A 358 3.87 -5.31 21.35
CA VAL A 358 2.87 -4.35 21.82
C VAL A 358 2.12 -3.68 20.68
N THR A 359 2.74 -3.52 19.53
CA THR A 359 2.09 -2.97 18.34
C THR A 359 2.81 -3.37 17.05
N LYS A 360 2.20 -2.99 15.92
CA LYS A 360 2.75 -3.24 14.59
C LYS A 360 2.40 -2.09 13.65
N LEU A 361 3.38 -1.62 12.89
CA LEU A 361 3.17 -0.74 11.75
C LEU A 361 2.95 -1.59 10.50
N SER A 362 1.95 -1.21 9.72
CA SER A 362 1.64 -1.87 8.45
C SER A 362 2.74 -1.63 7.42
N ASP A 363 2.68 -2.38 6.35
CA ASP A 363 3.48 -2.14 5.17
C ASP A 363 3.00 -0.89 4.43
N TYR A 364 3.92 -0.22 3.74
CA TYR A 364 3.66 1.00 2.98
C TYR A 364 4.17 0.85 1.55
N GLY A 365 4.26 1.94 0.81
CA GLY A 365 4.88 1.94 -0.52
C GLY A 365 6.39 2.18 -0.50
N PRO A 366 7.08 1.87 -1.60
CA PRO A 366 8.53 2.11 -1.72
C PRO A 366 8.88 3.50 -2.23
N ILE A 367 7.92 4.30 -2.71
CA ILE A 367 8.20 5.56 -3.41
C ILE A 367 8.18 6.74 -2.47
N ALA A 368 7.10 6.94 -1.69
CA ALA A 368 6.97 8.05 -0.77
C ALA A 368 7.58 7.76 0.60
N TRP A 369 8.15 8.79 1.21
CA TRP A 369 8.57 8.74 2.60
C TRP A 369 7.38 8.99 3.52
N ARG A 370 7.25 8.18 4.57
CA ARG A 370 6.25 8.36 5.61
C ARG A 370 6.88 8.75 6.93
N ASP A 371 6.21 9.69 7.59
CA ASP A 371 6.45 10.04 8.99
C ASP A 371 5.31 9.45 9.83
N VAL A 372 5.62 8.58 10.79
CA VAL A 372 4.64 7.81 11.58
C VAL A 372 5.11 7.66 13.03
N ALA A 373 4.17 7.48 13.94
CA ALA A 373 4.42 7.23 15.35
C ALA A 373 3.92 5.83 15.74
N ALA A 374 4.76 4.98 16.33
CA ALA A 374 4.31 3.78 17.03
C ALA A 374 4.16 4.11 18.51
N VAL A 375 2.92 4.16 19.00
CA VAL A 375 2.63 4.47 20.41
C VAL A 375 2.69 3.19 21.23
N ILE A 376 3.58 3.15 22.20
CA ILE A 376 3.81 1.96 23.03
C ILE A 376 3.67 2.28 24.52
N PRO A 377 3.20 1.31 25.32
CA PRO A 377 3.05 1.50 26.76
C PRO A 377 4.43 1.59 27.45
N VAL A 378 4.49 2.37 28.52
CA VAL A 378 5.66 2.44 29.40
C VAL A 378 5.52 1.35 30.48
N PRO A 379 6.45 0.41 30.63
CA PRO A 379 6.40 -0.59 31.68
C PRO A 379 6.34 0.06 33.06
N PRO A 380 5.59 -0.51 34.04
CA PRO A 380 5.38 0.12 35.34
C PRO A 380 6.64 0.14 36.22
N ARG A 381 7.65 -0.64 35.89
CA ARG A 381 8.89 -0.80 36.67
C ARG A 381 10.13 -0.72 35.78
N GLY A 382 11.28 -0.38 36.39
CA GLY A 382 12.59 -0.26 35.74
C GLY A 382 12.97 1.20 35.45
N ASP A 383 14.27 1.47 35.44
CA ASP A 383 14.84 2.80 35.16
C ASP A 383 15.06 3.04 33.67
N SER A 384 15.04 1.97 32.86
CA SER A 384 15.21 2.02 31.42
C SER A 384 14.18 1.18 30.69
N MET A 385 13.89 1.55 29.47
CA MET A 385 13.09 0.77 28.52
C MET A 385 13.99 0.14 27.46
N ARG A 386 13.66 -1.09 27.10
CA ARG A 386 14.22 -1.75 25.92
C ARG A 386 13.09 -2.06 24.94
N VAL A 387 13.26 -1.60 23.71
CA VAL A 387 12.27 -1.75 22.63
C VAL A 387 12.94 -2.41 21.45
N ARG A 388 12.33 -3.45 20.90
CA ARG A 388 12.77 -4.10 19.66
C ARG A 388 11.82 -3.74 18.53
N ILE A 389 12.39 -3.27 17.43
CA ILE A 389 11.71 -3.05 16.17
C ILE A 389 12.16 -4.14 15.22
N ALA A 390 11.30 -5.15 14.99
CA ALA A 390 11.60 -6.31 14.16
C ALA A 390 10.82 -6.27 12.84
N PHE A 391 11.46 -6.67 11.76
CA PHE A 391 10.90 -6.66 10.41
C PHE A 391 11.59 -7.70 9.52
N LEU A 392 10.98 -8.04 8.40
CA LEU A 392 11.59 -8.89 7.39
C LEU A 392 12.91 -8.26 6.90
N ALA A 393 13.97 -9.05 6.81
CA ALA A 393 15.30 -8.57 6.44
C ALA A 393 15.25 -7.71 5.16
N ASP A 394 15.83 -6.54 5.23
CA ASP A 394 15.92 -5.51 4.18
C ASP A 394 14.59 -4.99 3.61
N GLN A 395 13.46 -5.22 4.30
CA GLN A 395 12.16 -4.72 3.90
C GLN A 395 12.08 -3.19 3.96
N TRP A 396 12.83 -2.54 4.87
CA TRP A 396 12.68 -1.12 5.17
C TRP A 396 13.91 -0.29 4.86
N ARG A 397 13.65 0.96 4.51
CA ARG A 397 14.60 2.06 4.49
C ARG A 397 14.16 3.06 5.56
N ILE A 398 14.97 3.22 6.61
CA ILE A 398 14.67 4.10 7.74
C ILE A 398 15.66 5.25 7.72
N ASP A 399 15.14 6.47 7.59
CA ASP A 399 15.91 7.70 7.52
C ASP A 399 16.04 8.36 8.93
N ARG A 400 14.98 8.24 9.74
CA ARG A 400 14.99 8.76 11.10
C ARG A 400 14.26 7.84 12.06
N LEU A 401 14.80 7.72 13.27
CA LEU A 401 14.15 7.10 14.40
C LEU A 401 14.41 7.94 15.66
N ALA A 402 13.38 8.30 16.38
CA ALA A 402 13.47 9.03 17.64
C ALA A 402 12.42 8.49 18.63
N VAL A 403 12.62 8.77 19.92
CA VAL A 403 11.66 8.45 20.97
C VAL A 403 11.11 9.74 21.54
N ALA A 404 9.79 9.91 21.50
CA ALA A 404 9.11 11.03 22.13
C ALA A 404 8.47 10.57 23.45
N ALA A 405 8.76 11.30 24.53
CA ALA A 405 8.28 11.00 25.88
C ALA A 405 6.84 11.50 26.13
N SER A 406 6.38 12.47 25.35
CA SER A 406 5.01 13.00 25.46
C SER A 406 4.22 12.66 24.17
N VAL A 407 3.09 12.01 24.37
CA VAL A 407 2.15 11.62 23.31
C VAL A 407 0.75 12.01 23.76
N ARG A 408 0.02 12.72 22.92
CA ARG A 408 -1.38 13.04 23.19
C ARG A 408 -2.23 13.00 21.93
N ARG A 409 -3.50 12.72 22.06
CA ARG A 409 -4.47 12.90 20.99
C ARG A 409 -4.70 14.38 20.73
N VAL A 410 -4.93 14.72 19.48
CA VAL A 410 -5.21 16.10 19.07
C VAL A 410 -6.65 16.23 18.58
N PRO A 411 -7.27 17.41 18.72
CA PRO A 411 -8.52 17.71 18.04
C PRO A 411 -8.34 17.62 16.54
N VAL A 412 -9.29 16.99 15.87
CA VAL A 412 -9.26 16.80 14.43
C VAL A 412 -10.58 17.21 13.78
N ARG A 413 -10.49 17.66 12.53
CA ARG A 413 -11.62 17.94 11.66
C ARG A 413 -11.38 17.26 10.31
N THR A 414 -12.36 16.50 9.83
CA THR A 414 -12.32 15.95 8.47
C THR A 414 -12.81 17.02 7.49
N ILE A 415 -12.13 17.16 6.38
CA ILE A 415 -12.42 18.11 5.30
C ILE A 415 -12.49 17.30 4.01
N GLU A 416 -13.70 17.24 3.46
CA GLU A 416 -13.94 16.58 2.18
C GLU A 416 -13.40 17.43 1.02
N ALA A 417 -13.17 16.78 -0.13
CA ALA A 417 -12.79 17.47 -1.35
C ALA A 417 -13.86 18.50 -1.74
N SER A 418 -13.45 19.70 -2.06
CA SER A 418 -14.34 20.80 -2.49
C SER A 418 -14.44 20.91 -4.00
N ASP A 419 -13.43 20.41 -4.72
CA ASP A 419 -13.39 20.45 -6.18
C ASP A 419 -12.42 19.41 -6.74
N VAL A 420 -12.72 18.92 -7.95
CA VAL A 420 -11.83 18.07 -8.74
C VAL A 420 -11.72 18.63 -10.15
N GLU A 421 -10.49 18.88 -10.57
CA GLU A 421 -10.19 19.31 -11.93
C GLU A 421 -9.44 18.21 -12.69
N GLY A 422 -9.88 17.92 -13.91
CA GLY A 422 -9.18 17.06 -14.84
C GLY A 422 -7.93 17.73 -15.43
N ALA A 423 -7.14 16.98 -16.20
CA ALA A 423 -5.89 17.44 -16.81
C ALA A 423 -6.05 18.68 -17.73
N THR A 424 -7.25 19.00 -18.19
CA THR A 424 -7.57 20.16 -19.03
C THR A 424 -8.03 21.37 -18.23
N GLY A 425 -8.01 21.32 -16.89
CA GLY A 425 -8.56 22.37 -16.02
C GLY A 425 -10.09 22.40 -15.98
N ARG A 426 -10.76 21.35 -16.46
CA ARG A 426 -12.22 21.23 -16.40
C ARG A 426 -12.63 20.64 -15.05
N HIS A 427 -13.65 21.25 -14.43
CA HIS A 427 -14.27 20.69 -13.22
C HIS A 427 -14.99 19.38 -13.53
N GLU A 428 -14.70 18.36 -12.73
CA GLU A 428 -15.19 16.99 -12.90
C GLU A 428 -16.13 16.63 -11.74
N THR A 429 -17.40 17.06 -11.83
CA THR A 429 -18.39 16.83 -10.77
C THR A 429 -18.60 15.34 -10.46
N VAL A 430 -18.53 14.48 -11.48
CA VAL A 430 -18.66 13.01 -11.30
C VAL A 430 -17.48 12.48 -10.48
N ALA A 431 -16.26 12.96 -10.76
CA ALA A 431 -15.07 12.57 -10.02
C ALA A 431 -15.15 13.06 -8.56
N LEU A 432 -15.61 14.29 -8.34
CA LEU A 432 -15.82 14.85 -7.00
C LEU A 432 -16.82 14.01 -6.19
N THR A 433 -17.94 13.62 -6.81
CA THR A 433 -18.93 12.75 -6.15
C THR A 433 -18.35 11.39 -5.81
N ALA A 434 -17.56 10.79 -6.71
CA ALA A 434 -17.00 9.47 -6.54
C ALA A 434 -15.95 9.35 -5.41
N ILE A 435 -15.28 10.47 -5.07
CA ILE A 435 -14.28 10.48 -3.99
C ILE A 435 -14.81 11.10 -2.68
N GLY A 436 -16.05 11.56 -2.66
CA GLY A 436 -16.63 12.30 -1.53
C GLY A 436 -17.09 11.43 -0.37
N SER A 437 -17.20 10.12 -0.55
CA SER A 437 -17.62 9.18 0.51
C SER A 437 -17.12 7.79 0.20
N ALA A 438 -16.78 7.02 1.26
CA ALA A 438 -16.42 5.62 1.10
C ALA A 438 -17.70 4.80 0.84
N ASP A 439 -17.98 4.50 -0.42
CA ASP A 439 -19.17 3.76 -0.89
C ASP A 439 -18.81 2.83 -2.08
N GLU A 440 -19.78 2.44 -2.89
CA GLU A 440 -19.57 1.60 -4.07
C GLU A 440 -19.17 2.39 -5.34
N ASN A 441 -19.10 3.72 -5.24
CA ASN A 441 -18.71 4.59 -6.36
C ASN A 441 -17.21 4.90 -6.27
N TYR A 442 -16.50 4.63 -7.34
CA TYR A 442 -15.05 4.82 -7.41
C TYR A 442 -14.69 5.78 -8.54
N LEU A 443 -13.79 6.71 -8.26
CA LEU A 443 -13.05 7.39 -9.31
C LEU A 443 -12.06 6.40 -9.93
N GLN A 444 -12.37 5.93 -11.13
CA GLN A 444 -11.48 5.03 -11.86
C GLN A 444 -10.46 5.85 -12.65
N THR A 445 -9.18 5.54 -12.48
CA THR A 445 -8.11 6.16 -13.26
C THR A 445 -7.33 5.13 -14.04
N SER A 446 -7.04 5.44 -15.29
CA SER A 446 -6.16 4.66 -16.18
C SER A 446 -4.76 5.27 -16.22
N PRO A 447 -3.74 4.54 -16.71
CA PRO A 447 -2.38 5.04 -16.84
C PRO A 447 -2.32 6.42 -17.52
N ARG A 448 -1.51 7.32 -16.95
CA ARG A 448 -1.27 8.71 -17.37
C ARG A 448 -2.42 9.69 -17.08
N GLN A 449 -3.51 9.27 -16.45
CA GLN A 449 -4.53 10.20 -15.99
C GLN A 449 -4.08 10.95 -14.75
N ARG A 450 -4.52 12.20 -14.64
CA ARG A 450 -4.18 13.13 -13.56
C ARG A 450 -5.40 13.95 -13.20
N PHE A 451 -5.57 14.18 -11.92
CA PHE A 451 -6.61 15.04 -11.36
C PHE A 451 -6.00 15.97 -10.33
N THR A 452 -6.50 17.19 -10.26
CA THR A 452 -6.21 18.10 -9.15
C THR A 452 -7.40 18.10 -8.22
N VAL A 453 -7.18 17.74 -6.96
CA VAL A 453 -8.20 17.74 -5.91
C VAL A 453 -7.93 18.91 -4.99
N SER A 454 -8.94 19.74 -4.76
CA SER A 454 -8.87 20.92 -3.90
C SER A 454 -9.65 20.69 -2.62
N PHE A 455 -9.11 21.21 -1.50
CA PHE A 455 -9.73 21.15 -0.18
C PHE A 455 -9.78 22.56 0.41
N ASP A 456 -10.98 23.04 0.75
CA ASP A 456 -11.15 24.32 1.43
C ASP A 456 -10.98 24.13 2.95
N VAL A 457 -9.80 24.41 3.44
CA VAL A 457 -9.44 24.32 4.85
C VAL A 457 -9.62 25.64 5.60
N GLY A 458 -9.95 26.71 4.88
CA GLY A 458 -10.04 28.07 5.40
C GLY A 458 -8.68 28.64 5.83
N ARG A 459 -8.65 29.95 6.06
CA ARG A 459 -7.38 30.66 6.35
C ARG A 459 -6.76 30.31 7.70
N GLY A 460 -7.53 29.77 8.65
CA GLY A 460 -7.04 29.44 9.98
C GLY A 460 -6.54 30.64 10.79
N ASP A 461 -6.26 30.38 12.05
CA ASP A 461 -5.64 31.33 12.96
C ASP A 461 -4.09 31.18 12.87
N PRO A 462 -3.34 32.24 12.56
CA PRO A 462 -1.87 32.19 12.48
C PRO A 462 -1.19 31.74 13.78
N GLU A 463 -1.81 31.96 14.93
CA GLU A 463 -1.28 31.58 16.24
C GLU A 463 -1.51 30.09 16.57
N THR A 464 -2.36 29.41 15.82
CA THR A 464 -2.72 28.01 16.05
C THR A 464 -2.14 27.14 14.93
N PRO A 465 -1.03 26.42 15.16
CA PRO A 465 -0.45 25.52 14.17
C PRO A 465 -1.43 24.43 13.75
N ARG A 466 -1.45 24.15 12.45
CA ARG A 466 -2.27 23.09 11.83
C ARG A 466 -1.37 22.12 11.06
N THR A 467 -1.67 20.86 11.18
CA THR A 467 -1.08 19.80 10.34
C THR A 467 -2.18 19.10 9.57
N PHE A 468 -1.95 18.85 8.30
CA PHE A 468 -2.88 18.15 7.43
C PHE A 468 -2.39 16.73 7.17
N LEU A 469 -3.32 15.77 7.27
CA LEU A 469 -3.09 14.39 6.91
C LEU A 469 -4.06 14.04 5.78
N LEU A 470 -3.55 13.45 4.71
CA LEU A 470 -4.37 12.93 3.62
C LEU A 470 -4.90 11.56 4.02
N VAL A 471 -6.18 11.40 3.90
CA VAL A 471 -6.86 10.10 3.91
C VAL A 471 -7.08 9.70 2.46
N SER A 472 -6.57 8.54 2.08
CA SER A 472 -6.87 7.91 0.79
C SER A 472 -7.40 6.51 1.02
N GLN A 473 -8.50 6.16 0.33
CA GLN A 473 -9.09 4.82 0.38
C GLN A 473 -9.34 4.34 -1.04
N GLY A 474 -9.03 3.07 -1.28
CA GLY A 474 -9.23 2.47 -2.59
C GLY A 474 -8.43 1.19 -2.77
N TYR A 475 -8.44 0.71 -3.99
CA TYR A 475 -7.64 -0.42 -4.44
C TYR A 475 -7.19 -0.19 -5.89
N TYR A 476 -6.31 -1.05 -6.38
CA TYR A 476 -5.91 -1.04 -7.79
C TYR A 476 -5.90 -2.46 -8.36
N THR A 477 -5.96 -2.53 -9.70
CA THR A 477 -5.78 -3.77 -10.44
C THR A 477 -4.66 -3.60 -11.46
N GLU A 478 -3.67 -4.48 -11.38
CA GLU A 478 -2.50 -4.47 -12.26
C GLU A 478 -2.88 -4.83 -13.69
N TRP A 479 -2.27 -4.16 -14.68
CA TRP A 479 -2.38 -4.56 -16.09
C TRP A 479 -1.32 -5.59 -16.41
N VAL A 480 -1.73 -6.64 -17.11
CA VAL A 480 -0.81 -7.71 -17.51
C VAL A 480 0.25 -7.18 -18.47
N ARG A 481 1.51 -7.40 -18.13
CA ARG A 481 2.64 -7.00 -18.94
C ARG A 481 3.01 -8.12 -19.92
N GLY A 482 3.25 -7.77 -21.18
CA GLY A 482 3.61 -8.77 -22.20
C GLY A 482 4.89 -9.54 -21.86
N SER A 483 5.84 -8.93 -21.14
CA SER A 483 7.04 -9.60 -20.64
C SER A 483 6.75 -10.74 -19.67
N TRP A 484 5.63 -10.72 -18.95
CA TRP A 484 5.23 -11.81 -18.07
C TRP A 484 4.75 -13.03 -18.85
N MET A 485 4.21 -12.81 -20.07
CA MET A 485 3.63 -13.87 -20.90
C MET A 485 4.64 -14.62 -21.75
N THR A 486 5.81 -14.02 -22.02
CA THR A 486 6.79 -14.55 -22.99
C THR A 486 7.97 -15.30 -22.34
N GLY A 487 8.10 -15.29 -21.01
CA GLY A 487 9.19 -15.95 -20.31
C GLY A 487 9.00 -17.47 -20.18
N LYS A 488 10.06 -18.26 -20.37
CA LYS A 488 10.15 -19.64 -19.88
C LYS A 488 10.31 -19.60 -18.37
N ARG A 489 9.21 -19.55 -17.62
CA ARG A 489 9.27 -19.39 -16.18
C ARG A 489 8.53 -20.51 -15.46
N ASP A 490 8.66 -20.53 -14.15
CA ASP A 490 8.12 -21.55 -13.30
C ASP A 490 6.61 -21.76 -13.56
N VAL A 491 6.19 -23.01 -13.69
CA VAL A 491 4.84 -23.36 -14.14
C VAL A 491 3.84 -23.35 -13.00
N SER A 492 4.28 -23.05 -11.76
CA SER A 492 3.40 -23.00 -10.59
C SER A 492 2.76 -21.61 -10.40
N ALA A 493 1.49 -21.59 -10.07
CA ALA A 493 0.85 -20.36 -9.58
C ALA A 493 1.52 -19.92 -8.28
N PHE A 494 1.48 -18.61 -7.99
CA PHE A 494 1.97 -18.07 -6.73
C PHE A 494 1.28 -18.75 -5.53
N LYS A 495 2.07 -19.01 -4.49
CA LYS A 495 1.57 -19.48 -3.19
C LYS A 495 2.11 -18.61 -2.08
N PRO A 496 1.24 -18.12 -1.15
CA PRO A 496 1.64 -17.33 0.00
C PRO A 496 2.27 -18.24 1.07
N GLU A 497 3.53 -18.61 0.89
CA GLU A 497 4.28 -19.50 1.79
C GLU A 497 5.70 -18.98 2.05
N ASP A 498 6.30 -19.40 3.15
CA ASP A 498 7.62 -18.92 3.61
C ASP A 498 8.74 -19.25 2.61
N ALA A 499 8.64 -20.35 1.89
CA ALA A 499 9.59 -20.70 0.84
C ALA A 499 9.61 -19.66 -0.29
N THR A 500 8.45 -19.16 -0.70
CA THR A 500 8.34 -18.10 -1.71
C THR A 500 9.00 -16.81 -1.21
N LEU A 501 8.77 -16.45 0.06
CA LEU A 501 9.35 -15.24 0.65
C LEU A 501 10.88 -15.36 0.76
N LEU A 502 11.39 -16.51 1.16
CA LEU A 502 12.82 -16.77 1.21
C LEU A 502 13.48 -16.66 -0.17
N HIS A 503 12.84 -17.21 -1.20
CA HIS A 503 13.32 -17.07 -2.57
C HIS A 503 13.31 -15.60 -3.02
N ALA A 504 12.27 -14.84 -2.67
CA ALA A 504 12.21 -13.40 -2.98
C ALA A 504 13.36 -12.63 -2.28
N LEU A 505 13.68 -12.97 -1.03
CA LEU A 505 14.81 -12.37 -0.32
C LEU A 505 16.16 -12.69 -0.99
N HIS A 506 16.36 -13.92 -1.47
CA HIS A 506 17.58 -14.29 -2.20
C HIS A 506 17.69 -13.54 -3.54
N SER A 507 16.60 -13.43 -4.30
CA SER A 507 16.57 -12.63 -5.54
C SER A 507 16.83 -11.15 -5.24
N TRP A 508 16.19 -10.60 -4.22
CA TRP A 508 16.41 -9.23 -3.78
C TRP A 508 17.88 -8.98 -3.45
N ARG A 509 18.49 -9.85 -2.66
CA ARG A 509 19.91 -9.75 -2.31
C ARG A 509 20.81 -9.68 -3.55
N ALA A 510 20.49 -10.44 -4.61
CA ALA A 510 21.28 -10.46 -5.84
C ALA A 510 21.08 -9.20 -6.70
N GLU A 511 19.90 -8.57 -6.65
CA GLU A 511 19.50 -7.50 -7.57
C GLU A 511 19.42 -6.11 -6.92
N LYS A 512 19.42 -6.02 -5.57
CA LYS A 512 19.11 -4.79 -4.84
C LYS A 512 19.96 -3.58 -5.26
N ASP A 513 21.27 -3.74 -5.41
CA ASP A 513 22.17 -2.63 -5.74
C ASP A 513 21.86 -2.05 -7.13
N SER A 514 21.53 -2.91 -8.09
CA SER A 514 21.13 -2.51 -9.43
C SER A 514 19.77 -1.82 -9.44
N MET A 515 18.79 -2.41 -8.76
CA MET A 515 17.43 -1.89 -8.68
C MET A 515 17.38 -0.56 -7.92
N GLU A 516 18.03 -0.45 -6.78
CA GLU A 516 18.09 0.80 -6.02
C GLU A 516 18.80 1.91 -6.80
N LYS A 517 19.91 1.60 -7.46
CA LYS A 517 20.60 2.57 -8.32
C LYS A 517 19.69 3.09 -9.43
N GLN A 518 18.92 2.22 -10.06
CA GLN A 518 17.95 2.60 -11.07
C GLN A 518 16.82 3.43 -10.48
N PHE A 519 16.23 2.99 -9.37
CA PHE A 519 15.19 3.69 -8.65
C PHE A 519 15.62 5.12 -8.27
N TYR A 520 16.81 5.31 -7.68
CA TYR A 520 17.30 6.64 -7.31
C TYR A 520 17.57 7.55 -8.50
N ARG A 521 17.87 7.00 -9.68
CA ARG A 521 18.02 7.78 -10.91
C ARG A 521 16.68 8.25 -11.50
N SER A 522 15.64 7.46 -11.34
CA SER A 522 14.30 7.71 -11.88
C SER A 522 13.35 8.34 -10.86
N ARG A 523 13.79 8.46 -9.59
CA ARG A 523 12.95 8.92 -8.49
C ARG A 523 12.53 10.37 -8.64
N ILE A 524 11.25 10.62 -8.40
CA ILE A 524 10.68 11.96 -8.35
C ILE A 524 11.18 12.69 -7.09
N PRO A 525 11.39 14.02 -7.15
CA PRO A 525 11.71 14.81 -5.98
C PRO A 525 10.65 14.65 -4.88
N VAL A 526 11.10 14.38 -3.67
CA VAL A 526 10.25 14.27 -2.47
C VAL A 526 10.64 15.40 -1.53
N GLN A 527 9.66 16.10 -0.93
CA GLN A 527 9.91 17.12 0.08
C GLN A 527 10.48 16.55 1.38
#